data_5e2509ad7da1e3bd80d4ad23a4a19ba0
#
_entry.id   5e2509ad7da1e3bd80d4ad23a4a19ba0
#
_cell.length_a   1.000
_cell.length_b   1.000
_cell.length_c   1.000
_cell.angle_alpha   90.00
_cell.angle_beta   90.00
_cell.angle_gamma   90.00
#
_symmetry.space_group_name_H-M   'P 1'
#
loop_
_entity.id
_entity.type
_entity.pdbx_description
1 polymer ?
#
loop_
_entity_poly.entity_id
_entity_poly.type
_entity_poly.pdbx_seq_one_letter_code
_entity_poly.pdbx_strand_id
1 'polypeptide(L)'
;LYSAAMAEEKMASLKDVAKLANVSLMTVSRALNTPERLKPETLARVQAAIAETNYVPDLSAKKIRGARATPSTIGVLALDTVTTPFSVEITLSIEETARAHGWNSFVVNMFSDDRPEAVVDLLLSHRPDGIIFTTMGLRQVPLPEKLLTLPCVLANCESLSQPVASYIPDDEQGQYDAVKA
;
A
#
# COMPACT_ATOMS: atom_id res chain seq x y z
N LEU A 1 -29.10 15.31 5.70
CA LEU A 1 -30.11 14.46 5.03
C LEU A 1 -29.50 13.80 3.78
N TYR A 2 -28.47 12.94 3.95
CA TYR A 2 -28.11 11.93 2.98
C TYR A 2 -28.59 10.60 3.53
N SER A 3 -29.84 10.27 3.22
CA SER A 3 -30.50 9.02 3.62
C SER A 3 -30.09 7.91 2.65
N ALA A 4 -29.37 6.92 3.17
CA ALA A 4 -29.66 5.50 3.12
C ALA A 4 -30.50 5.02 1.93
N ALA A 5 -29.89 4.87 0.77
CA ALA A 5 -30.31 3.94 -0.29
C ALA A 5 -29.14 3.68 -1.23
N MET A 6 -27.94 3.47 -0.71
CA MET A 6 -26.92 2.70 -1.43
C MET A 6 -27.15 1.25 -1.01
N ALA A 7 -27.90 0.53 -1.84
CA ALA A 7 -27.83 -0.92 -1.81
C ALA A 7 -26.34 -1.28 -1.75
N GLU A 8 -25.96 -2.17 -0.84
CA GLU A 8 -24.63 -2.78 -0.84
C GLU A 8 -24.44 -3.43 -2.21
N GLU A 9 -23.87 -2.70 -3.18
CA GLU A 9 -23.37 -3.27 -4.41
C GLU A 9 -22.19 -4.14 -3.98
N LYS A 10 -22.50 -5.39 -3.68
CA LYS A 10 -21.52 -6.39 -3.34
C LYS A 10 -20.53 -6.47 -4.49
N MET A 11 -19.29 -6.08 -4.25
CA MET A 11 -18.23 -6.17 -5.24
C MET A 11 -18.24 -7.57 -5.88
N ALA A 12 -18.19 -7.60 -7.20
CA ALA A 12 -18.19 -8.85 -7.93
C ALA A 12 -17.02 -9.74 -7.49
N SER A 13 -17.29 -11.02 -7.34
CA SER A 13 -16.29 -12.02 -6.97
C SER A 13 -15.73 -12.74 -8.21
N LEU A 14 -14.60 -13.42 -8.03
CA LEU A 14 -14.04 -14.30 -9.05
C LEU A 14 -15.06 -15.36 -9.52
N LYS A 15 -15.99 -15.78 -8.64
CA LYS A 15 -17.06 -16.72 -8.96
C LYS A 15 -18.09 -16.14 -9.92
N ASP A 16 -18.40 -14.86 -9.76
CA ASP A 16 -19.37 -14.16 -10.61
C ASP A 16 -18.81 -14.02 -12.02
N VAL A 17 -17.54 -13.67 -12.16
CA VAL A 17 -16.83 -13.65 -13.45
C VAL A 17 -16.82 -15.05 -14.11
N ALA A 18 -16.51 -16.09 -13.35
CA ALA A 18 -16.47 -17.47 -13.86
C ALA A 18 -17.84 -17.92 -14.37
N LYS A 19 -18.90 -17.57 -13.61
CA LYS A 19 -20.29 -17.87 -13.99
C LYS A 19 -20.69 -17.13 -15.26
N LEU A 20 -20.40 -15.85 -15.36
CA LEU A 20 -20.76 -15.02 -16.51
C LEU A 20 -20.00 -15.46 -17.78
N ALA A 21 -18.69 -15.72 -17.67
CA ALA A 21 -17.86 -16.19 -18.76
C ALA A 21 -18.11 -17.67 -19.14
N ASN A 22 -18.92 -18.38 -18.36
CA ASN A 22 -19.14 -19.83 -18.49
C ASN A 22 -17.85 -20.64 -18.54
N VAL A 23 -16.97 -20.41 -17.54
CA VAL A 23 -15.70 -21.11 -17.40
C VAL A 23 -15.42 -21.47 -15.94
N SER A 24 -14.42 -22.31 -15.69
CA SER A 24 -14.00 -22.63 -14.32
C SER A 24 -13.29 -21.44 -13.64
N LEU A 25 -13.32 -21.40 -12.30
CA LEU A 25 -12.53 -20.44 -11.50
C LEU A 25 -11.04 -20.48 -11.87
N MET A 26 -10.51 -21.66 -12.17
CA MET A 26 -9.12 -21.85 -12.58
C MET A 26 -8.86 -21.15 -13.93
N THR A 27 -9.81 -21.17 -14.84
CA THR A 27 -9.70 -20.50 -16.15
C THR A 27 -9.69 -18.98 -15.98
N VAL A 28 -10.54 -18.42 -15.11
CA VAL A 28 -10.49 -16.99 -14.78
C VAL A 28 -9.17 -16.63 -14.14
N SER A 29 -8.69 -17.42 -13.18
CA SER A 29 -7.38 -17.21 -12.56
C SER A 29 -6.24 -17.24 -13.57
N ARG A 30 -6.28 -18.14 -14.57
CA ARG A 30 -5.30 -18.19 -15.67
C ARG A 30 -5.40 -16.96 -16.56
N ALA A 31 -6.60 -16.50 -16.90
CA ALA A 31 -6.78 -15.29 -17.70
C ALA A 31 -6.13 -14.06 -17.05
N LEU A 32 -6.15 -13.99 -15.70
CA LEU A 32 -5.56 -12.89 -14.95
C LEU A 32 -4.05 -13.00 -14.74
N ASN A 33 -3.49 -14.23 -14.72
CA ASN A 33 -2.09 -14.44 -14.31
C ASN A 33 -1.18 -14.97 -15.42
N THR A 34 -1.72 -15.68 -16.39
CA THR A 34 -0.99 -16.33 -17.49
C THR A 34 -1.86 -16.38 -18.74
N PRO A 35 -2.30 -15.20 -19.26
CA PRO A 35 -3.26 -15.10 -20.37
C PRO A 35 -2.78 -15.83 -21.64
N GLU A 36 -1.46 -15.89 -21.84
CA GLU A 36 -0.82 -16.57 -22.95
C GLU A 36 -1.08 -18.11 -22.99
N ARG A 37 -1.53 -18.68 -21.86
CA ARG A 37 -1.87 -20.11 -21.75
C ARG A 37 -3.33 -20.43 -22.11
N LEU A 38 -4.10 -19.43 -22.47
CA LEU A 38 -5.49 -19.58 -22.85
C LEU A 38 -5.70 -19.40 -24.35
N LYS A 39 -6.71 -20.08 -24.89
CA LYS A 39 -7.16 -19.81 -26.24
C LYS A 39 -7.70 -18.38 -26.33
N PRO A 40 -7.45 -17.65 -27.46
CA PRO A 40 -7.89 -16.24 -27.59
C PRO A 40 -9.39 -16.03 -27.33
N GLU A 41 -10.24 -16.94 -27.82
CA GLU A 41 -11.68 -16.89 -27.60
C GLU A 41 -12.08 -17.00 -26.13
N THR A 42 -11.40 -17.87 -25.39
CA THR A 42 -11.65 -18.03 -23.93
C THR A 42 -11.18 -16.81 -23.15
N LEU A 43 -10.02 -16.26 -23.52
CA LEU A 43 -9.49 -15.04 -22.93
C LEU A 43 -10.44 -13.86 -23.16
N ALA A 44 -10.93 -13.67 -24.39
CA ALA A 44 -11.86 -12.59 -24.73
C ALA A 44 -13.17 -12.69 -23.93
N ARG A 45 -13.74 -13.89 -23.77
CA ARG A 45 -14.94 -14.09 -22.94
C ARG A 45 -14.71 -13.73 -21.49
N VAL A 46 -13.57 -14.11 -20.92
CA VAL A 46 -13.26 -13.77 -19.53
C VAL A 46 -13.03 -12.28 -19.36
N GLN A 47 -12.35 -11.63 -20.30
CA GLN A 47 -12.14 -10.19 -20.28
C GLN A 47 -13.46 -9.40 -20.37
N ALA A 48 -14.38 -9.84 -21.25
CA ALA A 48 -15.71 -9.25 -21.33
C ALA A 48 -16.48 -9.39 -20.01
N ALA A 49 -16.44 -10.58 -19.38
CA ALA A 49 -17.10 -10.80 -18.10
C ALA A 49 -16.49 -9.98 -16.96
N ILE A 50 -15.17 -9.76 -16.94
CA ILE A 50 -14.50 -8.88 -15.99
C ILE A 50 -14.99 -7.45 -16.16
N ALA A 51 -15.06 -6.96 -17.41
CA ALA A 51 -15.53 -5.60 -17.70
C ALA A 51 -17.00 -5.41 -17.29
N GLU A 52 -17.87 -6.39 -17.60
CA GLU A 52 -19.30 -6.33 -17.29
C GLU A 52 -19.59 -6.39 -15.79
N THR A 53 -18.82 -7.20 -15.05
CA THR A 53 -18.98 -7.33 -13.60
C THR A 53 -18.25 -6.27 -12.81
N ASN A 54 -17.48 -5.40 -13.43
CA ASN A 54 -16.57 -4.47 -12.77
C ASN A 54 -15.65 -5.17 -11.72
N TYR A 55 -15.26 -6.41 -11.99
CA TYR A 55 -14.45 -7.18 -11.08
C TYR A 55 -13.03 -6.63 -10.98
N VAL A 56 -12.62 -6.30 -9.76
CA VAL A 56 -11.24 -5.90 -9.44
C VAL A 56 -10.53 -7.05 -8.74
N PRO A 57 -9.40 -7.53 -9.28
CA PRO A 57 -8.62 -8.59 -8.64
C PRO A 57 -8.10 -8.17 -7.26
N ASP A 58 -8.33 -8.99 -6.24
CA ASP A 58 -7.76 -8.80 -4.92
C ASP A 58 -6.25 -9.12 -4.94
N LEU A 59 -5.43 -8.08 -4.82
CA LEU A 59 -3.98 -8.18 -4.81
C LEU A 59 -3.47 -8.96 -3.58
N SER A 60 -4.13 -8.81 -2.43
CA SER A 60 -3.77 -9.53 -1.21
C SER A 60 -3.98 -11.05 -1.37
N ALA A 61 -5.07 -11.44 -2.03
CA ALA A 61 -5.34 -12.85 -2.33
C ALA A 61 -4.36 -13.44 -3.37
N LYS A 62 -3.81 -12.62 -4.27
CA LYS A 62 -2.73 -13.03 -5.19
C LYS A 62 -1.44 -13.31 -4.44
N LYS A 63 -1.08 -12.44 -3.50
CA LYS A 63 0.13 -12.56 -2.69
C LYS A 63 0.14 -13.83 -1.83
N ILE A 64 -1.00 -14.16 -1.22
CA ILE A 64 -1.17 -15.39 -0.40
C ILE A 64 -0.95 -16.66 -1.24
N ARG A 65 -1.29 -16.65 -2.52
CA ARG A 65 -1.17 -17.80 -3.43
C ARG A 65 0.20 -17.95 -4.08
N GLY A 66 1.21 -17.16 -3.67
CA GLY A 66 2.58 -17.29 -4.15
C GLY A 66 2.76 -16.92 -5.63
N ALA A 67 1.92 -16.06 -6.17
CA ALA A 67 2.09 -15.56 -7.53
C ALA A 67 3.39 -14.75 -7.61
N ARG A 68 4.34 -15.22 -8.40
CA ARG A 68 5.70 -14.63 -8.58
C ARG A 68 5.72 -13.20 -9.13
N ALA A 69 4.58 -12.62 -9.50
CA ALA A 69 4.46 -11.32 -10.16
C ALA A 69 3.49 -10.37 -9.44
N THR A 70 3.33 -10.48 -8.12
CA THR A 70 2.60 -9.42 -7.39
C THR A 70 3.53 -8.25 -7.12
N PRO A 71 3.12 -7.01 -7.45
CA PRO A 71 3.88 -5.83 -7.06
C PRO A 71 4.15 -5.81 -5.57
N SER A 72 5.35 -5.39 -5.17
CA SER A 72 5.64 -5.13 -3.77
C SER A 72 4.74 -4.01 -3.24
N THR A 73 4.42 -4.06 -1.96
CA THR A 73 3.54 -3.08 -1.32
C THR A 73 4.26 -2.45 -0.14
N ILE A 74 4.39 -1.13 -0.16
CA ILE A 74 4.97 -0.36 0.93
C ILE A 74 3.83 0.17 1.81
N GLY A 75 3.91 -0.13 3.10
CA GLY A 75 3.05 0.48 4.12
C GLY A 75 3.73 1.72 4.70
N VAL A 76 3.06 2.86 4.66
CA VAL A 76 3.54 4.09 5.30
C VAL A 76 2.77 4.28 6.60
N LEU A 77 3.48 4.31 7.73
CA LEU A 77 2.91 4.69 9.01
C LEU A 77 3.27 6.15 9.30
N ALA A 78 2.29 7.01 9.24
CA ALA A 78 2.46 8.46 9.30
C ALA A 78 1.97 9.01 10.65
N LEU A 79 2.91 9.40 11.53
CA LEU A 79 2.60 9.93 12.85
C LEU A 79 2.44 11.46 12.82
N ASP A 80 1.22 11.94 13.10
CA ASP A 80 0.86 13.36 13.15
C ASP A 80 1.19 14.15 11.87
N THR A 81 1.15 13.51 10.68
CA THR A 81 1.70 14.09 9.44
C THR A 81 0.72 14.93 8.62
N VAL A 82 -0.54 15.01 9.00
CA VAL A 82 -1.62 15.51 8.13
C VAL A 82 -1.64 17.04 7.96
N THR A 83 -0.73 17.79 8.58
CA THR A 83 -0.91 19.23 8.78
C THR A 83 0.15 20.14 8.15
N THR A 84 1.25 19.61 7.63
CA THR A 84 2.30 20.44 7.03
C THR A 84 2.57 20.13 5.57
N PRO A 85 2.86 21.14 4.72
CA PRO A 85 3.24 20.89 3.32
C PRO A 85 4.40 19.89 3.18
N PHE A 86 5.40 19.97 4.06
CA PHE A 86 6.57 19.10 4.04
C PHE A 86 6.21 17.62 4.26
N SER A 87 5.32 17.32 5.19
CA SER A 87 4.89 15.93 5.43
C SER A 87 4.05 15.38 4.27
N VAL A 88 3.30 16.24 3.58
CA VAL A 88 2.59 15.88 2.36
C VAL A 88 3.59 15.56 1.25
N GLU A 89 4.62 16.37 1.05
CA GLU A 89 5.66 16.13 0.05
C GLU A 89 6.40 14.81 0.28
N ILE A 90 6.75 14.47 1.54
CA ILE A 90 7.34 13.16 1.87
C ILE A 90 6.40 12.04 1.42
N THR A 91 5.13 12.12 1.75
CA THR A 91 4.15 11.08 1.42
C THR A 91 3.97 10.93 -0.10
N LEU A 92 3.90 12.05 -0.83
CA LEU A 92 3.82 12.06 -2.28
C LEU A 92 5.08 11.48 -2.92
N SER A 93 6.27 11.85 -2.43
CA SER A 93 7.55 11.33 -2.93
C SER A 93 7.68 9.81 -2.73
N ILE A 94 7.18 9.30 -1.61
CA ILE A 94 7.12 7.85 -1.35
C ILE A 94 6.21 7.18 -2.39
N GLU A 95 5.02 7.74 -2.63
CA GLU A 95 4.04 7.18 -3.56
C GLU A 95 4.57 7.20 -5.01
N GLU A 96 5.12 8.33 -5.46
CA GLU A 96 5.70 8.47 -6.79
C GLU A 96 6.87 7.51 -7.01
N THR A 97 7.75 7.37 -6.01
CA THR A 97 8.89 6.44 -6.07
C THR A 97 8.42 5.00 -6.12
N ALA A 98 7.46 4.62 -5.30
CA ALA A 98 6.89 3.28 -5.31
C ALA A 98 6.26 2.96 -6.68
N ARG A 99 5.49 3.89 -7.23
CA ARG A 99 4.85 3.77 -8.55
C ARG A 99 5.89 3.64 -9.67
N ALA A 100 6.96 4.43 -9.64
CA ALA A 100 8.04 4.36 -10.63
C ALA A 100 8.73 2.98 -10.66
N HIS A 101 8.74 2.26 -9.53
CA HIS A 101 9.24 0.90 -9.41
C HIS A 101 8.17 -0.19 -9.64
N GLY A 102 6.95 0.20 -10.02
CA GLY A 102 5.84 -0.74 -10.18
C GLY A 102 5.33 -1.33 -8.86
N TRP A 103 5.56 -0.67 -7.74
CA TRP A 103 5.12 -1.05 -6.42
C TRP A 103 3.82 -0.32 -6.06
N ASN A 104 3.09 -0.86 -5.09
CA ASN A 104 1.95 -0.19 -4.47
C ASN A 104 2.39 0.48 -3.16
N SER A 105 1.71 1.54 -2.78
CA SER A 105 1.84 2.14 -1.46
C SER A 105 0.46 2.39 -0.85
N PHE A 106 0.40 2.41 0.46
CA PHE A 106 -0.76 2.87 1.22
C PHE A 106 -0.30 3.54 2.51
N VAL A 107 -1.10 4.45 3.02
CA VAL A 107 -0.78 5.23 4.22
C VAL A 107 -1.79 4.90 5.31
N VAL A 108 -1.27 4.65 6.51
CA VAL A 108 -2.05 4.60 7.75
C VAL A 108 -1.60 5.74 8.62
N ASN A 109 -2.51 6.64 8.94
CA ASN A 109 -2.22 7.74 9.86
C ASN A 109 -2.34 7.25 11.30
N MET A 110 -1.44 7.71 12.13
CA MET A 110 -1.45 7.51 13.57
C MET A 110 -1.39 8.88 14.25
N PHE A 111 -2.29 9.13 15.16
CA PHE A 111 -2.32 10.36 15.94
C PHE A 111 -1.82 10.10 17.37
N SER A 112 -1.40 11.17 18.04
CA SER A 112 -0.79 11.04 19.37
C SER A 112 -1.73 10.49 20.45
N ASP A 113 -3.04 10.53 20.23
CA ASP A 113 -4.09 9.97 21.10
C ASP A 113 -4.51 8.55 20.73
N ASP A 114 -4.02 8.02 19.61
CA ASP A 114 -4.28 6.64 19.20
C ASP A 114 -3.54 5.64 20.10
N ARG A 115 -4.04 4.40 20.10
CA ARG A 115 -3.29 3.26 20.65
C ARG A 115 -2.35 2.69 19.58
N PRO A 116 -1.02 2.85 19.73
CA PRO A 116 -0.06 2.49 18.68
C PRO A 116 -0.19 1.05 18.21
N GLU A 117 -0.49 0.10 19.12
CA GLU A 117 -0.62 -1.31 18.77
C GLU A 117 -1.76 -1.57 17.80
N ALA A 118 -2.90 -0.90 17.99
CA ALA A 118 -4.06 -1.08 17.12
C ALA A 118 -3.81 -0.53 15.71
N VAL A 119 -3.11 0.61 15.62
CA VAL A 119 -2.76 1.21 14.33
C VAL A 119 -1.70 0.39 13.59
N VAL A 120 -0.72 -0.15 14.32
CA VAL A 120 0.28 -1.06 13.76
C VAL A 120 -0.37 -2.35 13.28
N ASP A 121 -1.31 -2.92 14.03
CA ASP A 121 -2.04 -4.12 13.62
C ASP A 121 -2.89 -3.85 12.36
N LEU A 122 -3.48 -2.67 12.24
CA LEU A 122 -4.17 -2.24 11.02
C LEU A 122 -3.19 -2.18 9.83
N LEU A 123 -2.04 -1.52 9.98
CA LEU A 123 -1.01 -1.46 8.94
C LEU A 123 -0.60 -2.86 8.48
N LEU A 124 -0.27 -3.75 9.42
CA LEU A 124 0.20 -5.10 9.14
C LEU A 124 -0.90 -6.00 8.55
N SER A 125 -2.17 -5.72 8.83
CA SER A 125 -3.31 -6.46 8.25
C SER A 125 -3.38 -6.33 6.72
N HIS A 126 -2.86 -5.23 6.16
CA HIS A 126 -2.72 -5.01 4.72
C HIS A 126 -1.52 -5.75 4.10
N ARG A 127 -0.74 -6.47 4.91
CA ARG A 127 0.40 -7.31 4.48
C ARG A 127 1.41 -6.56 3.59
N PRO A 128 1.98 -5.44 4.05
CA PRO A 128 3.06 -4.78 3.32
C PRO A 128 4.29 -5.68 3.22
N ASP A 129 5.15 -5.42 2.24
CA ASP A 129 6.48 -6.07 2.11
C ASP A 129 7.57 -5.29 2.83
N GLY A 130 7.34 -4.00 3.06
CA GLY A 130 8.21 -3.10 3.80
C GLY A 130 7.43 -1.94 4.38
N ILE A 131 8.02 -1.27 5.33
CA ILE A 131 7.39 -0.18 6.09
C ILE A 131 8.27 1.06 6.03
N ILE A 132 7.65 2.21 5.80
CA ILE A 132 8.24 3.52 6.04
C ILE A 132 7.47 4.16 7.19
N PHE A 133 8.17 4.47 8.29
CA PHE A 133 7.61 5.24 9.38
C PHE A 133 8.03 6.71 9.23
N THR A 134 7.09 7.62 9.27
CA THR A 134 7.37 9.06 9.10
C THR A 134 6.66 9.91 10.14
N THR A 135 7.22 11.08 10.44
CA THR A 135 6.66 12.03 11.41
C THR A 135 6.54 13.43 10.80
N MET A 136 5.70 14.26 11.40
CA MET A 136 5.49 15.65 10.97
C MET A 136 6.76 16.50 11.03
N GLY A 137 7.62 16.28 12.03
CA GLY A 137 8.88 17.01 12.23
C GLY A 137 9.97 16.07 12.73
N LEU A 138 11.22 16.48 12.57
CA LEU A 138 12.36 15.71 13.03
C LEU A 138 12.27 15.50 14.56
N ARG A 139 12.16 14.25 14.95
CA ARG A 139 12.10 13.83 16.37
C ARG A 139 12.53 12.39 16.55
N GLN A 140 12.88 12.07 17.79
CA GLN A 140 13.10 10.70 18.19
C GLN A 140 11.77 10.05 18.62
N VAL A 141 11.54 8.82 18.18
CA VAL A 141 10.30 8.10 18.43
C VAL A 141 10.55 6.70 18.98
N PRO A 142 9.72 6.22 19.92
CA PRO A 142 9.69 4.81 20.27
C PRO A 142 9.06 4.03 19.11
N LEU A 143 9.74 2.98 18.64
CA LEU A 143 9.21 2.13 17.58
C LEU A 143 8.52 0.91 18.19
N PRO A 144 7.26 0.63 17.83
CA PRO A 144 6.62 -0.62 18.15
C PRO A 144 7.39 -1.82 17.57
N GLU A 145 7.73 -2.80 18.40
CA GLU A 145 8.53 -3.96 17.99
C GLU A 145 7.94 -4.74 16.80
N LYS A 146 6.63 -4.77 16.68
CA LYS A 146 5.94 -5.42 15.57
C LYS A 146 6.31 -4.84 14.20
N LEU A 147 6.68 -3.56 14.09
CA LEU A 147 7.12 -2.96 12.83
C LEU A 147 8.43 -3.57 12.33
N LEU A 148 9.26 -4.03 13.25
CA LEU A 148 10.57 -4.60 12.95
C LEU A 148 10.51 -6.07 12.47
N THR A 149 9.34 -6.64 12.41
CA THR A 149 9.12 -7.96 11.78
C THR A 149 9.24 -7.93 10.26
N LEU A 150 9.24 -6.72 9.67
CA LEU A 150 9.42 -6.46 8.26
C LEU A 150 10.58 -5.47 8.05
N PRO A 151 11.15 -5.37 6.84
CA PRO A 151 12.04 -4.28 6.49
C PRO A 151 11.38 -2.93 6.81
N CYS A 152 12.03 -2.15 7.66
CA CYS A 152 11.51 -0.87 8.14
C CYS A 152 12.58 0.21 7.98
N VAL A 153 12.19 1.36 7.49
CA VAL A 153 13.03 2.57 7.44
C VAL A 153 12.26 3.75 8.04
N LEU A 154 13.00 4.73 8.53
CA LEU A 154 12.47 5.94 9.11
C LEU A 154 12.68 7.12 8.15
N ALA A 155 11.69 7.98 8.01
CA ALA A 155 11.76 9.22 7.26
C ALA A 155 11.38 10.40 8.16
N ASN A 156 12.26 11.40 8.25
CA ASN A 156 12.09 12.59 9.07
C ASN A 156 11.96 12.29 10.59
N CYS A 157 12.51 11.17 11.03
CA CYS A 157 12.59 10.80 12.44
C CYS A 157 13.72 9.80 12.69
N GLU A 158 14.06 9.61 13.97
CA GLU A 158 15.04 8.65 14.45
C GLU A 158 14.43 7.72 15.49
N SER A 159 14.97 6.52 15.63
CA SER A 159 14.56 5.61 16.68
C SER A 159 15.24 5.95 18.02
N LEU A 160 14.48 5.93 19.10
CA LEU A 160 15.00 6.11 20.47
C LEU A 160 15.90 4.96 20.94
N SER A 161 15.63 3.74 20.51
CA SER A 161 16.22 2.56 21.15
C SER A 161 16.70 1.47 20.20
N GLN A 162 16.36 1.54 18.91
CA GLN A 162 16.63 0.47 17.96
C GLN A 162 17.43 0.96 16.74
N PRO A 163 18.44 0.23 16.26
CA PRO A 163 19.21 0.62 15.08
C PRO A 163 18.38 0.38 13.81
N VAL A 164 17.60 1.37 13.39
CA VAL A 164 16.82 1.36 12.16
C VAL A 164 17.35 2.45 11.24
N ALA A 165 17.48 2.15 9.94
CA ALA A 165 17.92 3.13 8.96
C ALA A 165 16.98 4.34 8.97
N SER A 166 17.56 5.52 9.13
CA SER A 166 16.85 6.79 9.24
C SER A 166 17.34 7.75 8.16
N TYR A 167 16.40 8.40 7.47
CA TYR A 167 16.63 9.42 6.47
C TYR A 167 16.05 10.73 6.97
N ILE A 168 16.92 11.66 7.32
CA ILE A 168 16.56 12.96 7.88
C ILE A 168 17.11 14.09 7.00
N PRO A 169 16.50 15.29 7.00
CA PRO A 169 17.07 16.46 6.35
C PRO A 169 18.43 16.82 6.93
N ASP A 170 19.36 17.22 6.09
CA ASP A 170 20.61 17.85 6.52
C ASP A 170 20.39 19.36 6.66
N ASP A 171 19.77 19.77 7.76
CA ASP A 171 19.40 21.15 8.02
C ASP A 171 20.65 22.07 8.19
N GLU A 172 21.74 21.53 8.69
CA GLU A 172 23.00 22.28 8.89
C GLU A 172 23.60 22.67 7.53
N GLN A 173 23.74 21.68 6.63
CA GLN A 173 24.24 21.93 5.28
C GLN A 173 23.27 22.81 4.48
N GLY A 174 21.97 22.59 4.60
CA GLY A 174 20.95 23.38 3.93
C GLY A 174 20.97 24.86 4.35
N GLN A 175 21.12 25.13 5.65
CA GLN A 175 21.27 26.51 6.16
C GLN A 175 22.57 27.15 5.70
N TYR A 176 23.67 26.42 5.74
CA TYR A 176 24.96 26.91 5.25
C TYR A 176 24.92 27.31 3.79
N ASP A 177 24.30 26.49 2.95
CA ASP A 177 24.18 26.76 1.51
C ASP A 177 23.24 27.95 1.25
N ALA A 178 22.16 28.08 1.99
CA ALA A 178 21.24 29.22 1.88
C ALA A 178 21.87 30.57 2.25
N VAL A 179 22.81 30.57 3.19
CA VAL A 179 23.53 31.82 3.61
C VAL A 179 24.62 32.20 2.58
N LYS A 180 25.13 31.25 1.81
CA LYS A 180 26.16 31.46 0.80
C LYS A 180 25.63 31.87 -0.60
N ALA A 181 24.34 31.60 -0.85
CA ALA A 181 23.68 31.93 -2.12
C ALA A 181 23.31 33.40 -2.21
#